data_89933958437b34a46fd00df53fc28034
#
_entry.id   89933958437b34a46fd00df53fc28034
#
_cell.length_a   1.000
_cell.length_b   1.000
_cell.length_c   1.000
_cell.angle_alpha   90.00
_cell.angle_beta   90.00
_cell.angle_gamma   90.00
#
_symmetry.space_group_name_H-M   'P 1'
#
loop_
_entity.id
_entity.type
_entity.pdbx_description
1 polymer ?
#
loop_
_entity_poly.entity_id
_entity_poly.type
_entity_poly.pdbx_seq_one_letter_code
_entity_poly.pdbx_strand_id
1 'polypeptide(L)'
;CRLKLFATSAQQGLRIVVRQAGVIRFEEIGSLSPEQVFDRLIPINDLHEAEVIIYDTNGRKKLSWKAEPETIKAVPEAAKPALAPEEIKTNEELYLTGLHLEQYRHATYCPTDYYREALRRDNGDARCNNAMGVWLIRKGEFAQAEPYLRNAIARLTEKNPNPYDGEAFYNLGLALKFQGK
;
A
#
# COMPACT_ATOMS: atom_id res chain seq x y z
N CYS A 1 23.66 -22.73 2.55
CA CYS A 1 22.72 -21.67 2.13
C CYS A 1 23.46 -20.53 1.44
N ARG A 2 22.74 -19.68 0.71
CA ARG A 2 23.28 -18.49 0.02
C ARG A 2 22.73 -17.23 0.65
N LEU A 3 23.62 -16.35 1.12
CA LEU A 3 23.28 -15.04 1.68
C LEU A 3 23.44 -13.97 0.59
N LYS A 4 22.37 -13.24 0.33
CA LYS A 4 22.42 -12.02 -0.51
C LYS A 4 21.94 -10.83 0.30
N LEU A 5 22.75 -9.76 0.28
CA LEU A 5 22.39 -8.49 0.92
C LEU A 5 22.45 -7.39 -0.12
N PHE A 6 21.48 -6.51 -0.04
CA PHE A 6 21.33 -5.35 -0.90
C PHE A 6 21.19 -4.08 -0.06
N ALA A 7 21.72 -2.97 -0.52
CA ALA A 7 21.61 -1.67 0.13
C ALA A 7 21.14 -0.60 -0.87
N THR A 8 20.30 0.31 -0.41
CA THR A 8 19.82 1.47 -1.21
C THR A 8 20.81 2.64 -1.23
N SER A 9 21.87 2.56 -0.43
CA SER A 9 22.97 3.53 -0.39
C SER A 9 24.29 2.83 -0.10
N ALA A 10 25.41 3.45 -0.50
CA ALA A 10 26.73 2.89 -0.23
C ALA A 10 27.01 2.80 1.28
N GLN A 11 27.41 1.63 1.74
CA GLN A 11 27.75 1.30 3.13
C GLN A 11 29.12 0.62 3.13
N GLN A 12 30.04 1.06 3.98
CA GLN A 12 31.38 0.52 4.06
C GLN A 12 31.69 -0.02 5.45
N GLY A 13 32.57 -1.01 5.52
CA GLY A 13 33.05 -1.55 6.77
C GLY A 13 31.98 -2.23 7.62
N LEU A 14 30.95 -2.77 6.98
CA LEU A 14 29.88 -3.49 7.69
C LEU A 14 30.39 -4.85 8.16
N ARG A 15 30.18 -5.16 9.42
CA ARG A 15 30.43 -6.48 9.98
C ARG A 15 29.16 -7.33 9.82
N ILE A 16 29.23 -8.35 8.97
CA ILE A 16 28.14 -9.23 8.62
C ILE A 16 28.35 -10.57 9.36
N VAL A 17 27.42 -10.93 10.21
CA VAL A 17 27.49 -12.13 11.06
C VAL A 17 26.30 -13.02 10.77
N VAL A 18 26.57 -14.30 10.52
CA VAL A 18 25.53 -15.33 10.48
C VAL A 18 25.73 -16.30 11.64
N ARG A 19 24.69 -16.49 12.41
CA ARG A 19 24.65 -17.46 13.52
C ARG A 19 23.64 -18.56 13.21
N GLN A 20 23.87 -19.72 13.78
CA GLN A 20 22.90 -20.81 13.84
C GLN A 20 22.95 -21.43 15.23
N ALA A 21 21.81 -21.54 15.88
CA ALA A 21 21.71 -21.99 17.28
C ALA A 21 22.68 -21.23 18.23
N GLY A 22 22.80 -19.92 18.04
CA GLY A 22 23.69 -19.05 18.83
C GLY A 22 25.18 -19.09 18.43
N VAL A 23 25.61 -20.05 17.61
CA VAL A 23 27.01 -20.22 17.17
C VAL A 23 27.25 -19.46 15.88
N ILE A 24 28.34 -18.67 15.82
CA ILE A 24 28.75 -17.97 14.60
C ILE A 24 29.20 -19.01 13.56
N ARG A 25 28.56 -19.02 12.41
CA ARG A 25 28.87 -19.87 11.26
C ARG A 25 29.60 -19.12 10.15
N PHE A 26 29.41 -17.81 10.10
CA PHE A 26 30.05 -16.95 9.12
C PHE A 26 30.20 -15.55 9.69
N GLU A 27 31.32 -14.93 9.40
CA GLU A 27 31.61 -13.54 9.74
C GLU A 27 32.52 -12.92 8.67
N GLU A 28 32.15 -11.77 8.15
CA GLU A 28 32.93 -11.03 7.15
C GLU A 28 32.72 -9.53 7.33
N ILE A 29 33.78 -8.74 7.11
CA ILE A 29 33.68 -7.30 6.97
C ILE A 29 33.58 -6.98 5.48
N GLY A 30 32.50 -6.35 5.07
CA GLY A 30 32.21 -6.07 3.69
C GLY A 30 31.62 -4.68 3.46
N SER A 31 31.44 -4.36 2.19
CA SER A 31 30.77 -3.15 1.75
C SER A 31 29.58 -3.51 0.88
N LEU A 32 28.54 -2.68 0.91
CA LEU A 32 27.33 -2.82 0.13
C LEU A 32 27.06 -1.51 -0.63
N SER A 33 26.57 -1.60 -1.85
CA SER A 33 26.09 -0.45 -2.60
C SER A 33 24.87 -0.83 -3.45
N PRO A 34 24.14 0.14 -4.01
CA PRO A 34 23.05 -0.14 -4.94
C PRO A 34 23.50 -0.92 -6.18
N GLU A 35 24.75 -0.75 -6.60
CA GLU A 35 25.34 -1.39 -7.79
C GLU A 35 25.98 -2.74 -7.48
N GLN A 36 26.29 -3.01 -6.20
CA GLN A 36 27.02 -4.21 -5.79
C GLN A 36 26.31 -4.97 -4.69
N VAL A 37 25.77 -6.13 -5.05
CA VAL A 37 25.15 -7.07 -4.13
C VAL A 37 26.23 -7.87 -3.39
N PHE A 38 26.14 -7.94 -2.07
CA PHE A 38 26.92 -8.90 -1.29
C PHE A 38 26.30 -10.30 -1.48
N ASP A 39 27.10 -11.23 -1.98
CA ASP A 39 26.65 -12.58 -2.33
C ASP A 39 27.67 -13.60 -1.83
N ARG A 40 27.29 -14.44 -0.85
CA ARG A 40 28.15 -15.42 -0.23
C ARG A 40 27.45 -16.75 0.00
N LEU A 41 28.20 -17.83 -0.16
CA LEU A 41 27.80 -19.14 0.32
C LEU A 41 28.14 -19.27 1.80
N ILE A 42 27.13 -19.55 2.60
CA ILE A 42 27.25 -19.69 4.06
C ILE A 42 27.25 -21.18 4.40
N PRO A 43 28.17 -21.64 5.30
CA PRO A 43 28.28 -23.07 5.65
C PRO A 43 27.19 -23.51 6.63
N ILE A 44 25.94 -23.32 6.26
CA ILE A 44 24.74 -23.84 6.96
C ILE A 44 23.88 -24.60 5.94
N ASN A 45 23.33 -25.73 6.35
CA ASN A 45 22.56 -26.61 5.47
C ASN A 45 21.09 -26.20 5.38
N ASP A 46 20.55 -25.68 6.46
CA ASP A 46 19.17 -25.26 6.60
C ASP A 46 19.08 -23.90 7.33
N LEU A 47 17.88 -23.35 7.44
CA LEU A 47 17.63 -22.07 8.09
C LEU A 47 17.15 -22.22 9.55
N HIS A 48 17.11 -23.44 10.09
CA HIS A 48 16.65 -23.65 11.46
C HIS A 48 17.53 -22.88 12.45
N GLU A 49 16.90 -22.05 13.28
CA GLU A 49 17.57 -21.13 14.21
C GLU A 49 18.66 -20.22 13.60
N ALA A 50 18.59 -20.00 12.29
CA ALA A 50 19.52 -19.09 11.60
C ALA A 50 19.18 -17.64 11.90
N GLU A 51 20.24 -16.84 12.14
CA GLU A 51 20.15 -15.40 12.36
C GLU A 51 21.24 -14.69 11.56
N VAL A 52 20.86 -13.61 10.86
CA VAL A 52 21.81 -12.71 10.19
C VAL A 52 21.79 -11.38 10.92
N ILE A 53 22.96 -10.87 11.29
CA ILE A 53 23.10 -9.58 11.97
C ILE A 53 24.14 -8.74 11.23
N ILE A 54 23.83 -7.49 11.00
CA ILE A 54 24.73 -6.51 10.36
C ILE A 54 25.01 -5.38 11.34
N TYR A 55 26.30 -5.14 11.57
CA TYR A 55 26.78 -4.06 12.41
C TYR A 55 27.50 -3.01 11.57
N ASP A 56 27.42 -1.75 11.99
CA ASP A 56 28.25 -0.68 11.44
C ASP A 56 29.69 -0.72 12.00
N THR A 57 30.53 0.21 11.53
CA THR A 57 31.91 0.37 11.98
C THR A 57 32.04 0.71 13.46
N ASN A 58 30.98 1.22 14.09
CA ASN A 58 30.93 1.55 15.52
C ASN A 58 30.39 0.40 16.37
N GLY A 59 30.13 -0.75 15.77
CA GLY A 59 29.56 -1.92 16.46
C GLY A 59 28.05 -1.81 16.73
N ARG A 60 27.35 -0.82 16.18
CA ARG A 60 25.90 -0.68 16.33
C ARG A 60 25.19 -1.60 15.34
N LYS A 61 24.20 -2.36 15.84
CA LYS A 61 23.36 -3.20 15.00
C LYS A 61 22.49 -2.37 14.06
N LYS A 62 22.68 -2.53 12.76
CA LYS A 62 21.89 -1.87 11.70
C LYS A 62 20.71 -2.70 11.25
N LEU A 63 20.90 -4.02 11.12
CA LEU A 63 19.87 -4.93 10.65
C LEU A 63 20.02 -6.25 11.41
N SER A 64 18.91 -6.89 11.69
CA SER A 64 18.88 -8.30 12.06
C SER A 64 17.71 -8.99 11.40
N TRP A 65 17.96 -10.21 10.94
CA TRP A 65 16.95 -11.12 10.44
C TRP A 65 17.11 -12.46 11.14
N LYS A 66 16.03 -13.08 11.54
CA LYS A 66 16.00 -14.40 12.14
C LYS A 66 15.01 -15.26 11.38
N ALA A 67 15.40 -16.50 11.10
CA ALA A 67 14.49 -17.46 10.51
C ALA A 67 13.28 -17.68 11.42
N GLU A 68 12.09 -17.51 10.86
CA GLU A 68 10.87 -17.89 11.57
C GLU A 68 10.80 -19.42 11.67
N PRO A 69 10.37 -19.96 12.83
CA PRO A 69 10.13 -21.38 12.93
C PRO A 69 9.06 -21.79 11.91
N GLU A 70 9.24 -22.97 11.31
CA GLU A 70 8.21 -23.57 10.46
C GLU A 70 6.99 -23.91 11.33
N THR A 71 6.10 -22.96 11.45
CA THR A 71 4.80 -23.17 12.08
C THR A 71 3.75 -23.39 10.99
N ILE A 72 3.05 -24.50 11.06
CA ILE A 72 1.84 -24.68 10.26
C ILE A 72 0.81 -23.68 10.80
N LYS A 73 0.71 -22.52 10.14
CA LYS A 73 -0.33 -21.55 10.48
C LYS A 73 -1.68 -22.17 10.16
N ALA A 74 -2.65 -21.99 11.05
CA ALA A 74 -4.02 -22.40 10.76
C ALA A 74 -4.46 -21.72 9.44
N VAL A 75 -5.14 -22.49 8.60
CA VAL A 75 -5.73 -21.94 7.36
C VAL A 75 -6.71 -20.84 7.78
N PRO A 76 -6.54 -19.60 7.30
CA PRO A 76 -7.47 -18.53 7.62
C PRO A 76 -8.87 -18.87 7.12
N GLU A 77 -9.89 -18.38 7.82
CA GLU A 77 -11.28 -18.51 7.34
C GLU A 77 -11.41 -17.93 5.93
N ALA A 78 -12.32 -18.54 5.15
CA ALA A 78 -12.62 -18.03 3.82
C ALA A 78 -13.10 -16.57 3.90
N ALA A 79 -12.61 -15.74 2.98
CA ALA A 79 -13.05 -14.35 2.88
C ALA A 79 -14.59 -14.30 2.68
N LYS A 80 -15.25 -13.45 3.45
CA LYS A 80 -16.68 -13.22 3.28
C LYS A 80 -16.90 -12.29 2.08
N PRO A 81 -17.94 -12.55 1.26
CA PRO A 81 -18.29 -11.64 0.17
C PRO A 81 -18.69 -10.26 0.72
N ALA A 82 -18.51 -9.22 -0.08
CA ALA A 82 -19.01 -7.89 0.27
C ALA A 82 -20.54 -7.94 0.43
N LEU A 83 -21.05 -7.24 1.44
CA LEU A 83 -22.50 -7.07 1.62
C LEU A 83 -23.09 -6.27 0.45
N ALA A 84 -24.37 -6.45 0.17
CA ALA A 84 -25.06 -5.58 -0.77
C ALA A 84 -25.00 -4.11 -0.29
N PRO A 85 -24.89 -3.13 -1.19
CA PRO A 85 -24.74 -1.72 -0.79
C PRO A 85 -25.80 -1.24 0.21
N GLU A 86 -27.04 -1.69 0.05
CA GLU A 86 -28.18 -1.33 0.90
C GLU A 86 -28.07 -1.88 2.33
N GLU A 87 -27.35 -2.99 2.51
CA GLU A 87 -27.16 -3.66 3.80
C GLU A 87 -26.06 -3.00 4.64
N ILE A 88 -25.17 -2.23 4.00
CA ILE A 88 -24.11 -1.51 4.68
C ILE A 88 -24.67 -0.31 5.42
N LYS A 89 -24.31 -0.16 6.69
CA LYS A 89 -24.98 0.81 7.58
C LYS A 89 -24.54 2.26 7.39
N THR A 90 -23.27 2.50 7.10
CA THR A 90 -22.68 3.85 7.07
C THR A 90 -22.09 4.21 5.71
N ASN A 91 -22.08 5.50 5.39
CA ASN A 91 -21.42 5.99 4.17
C ASN A 91 -19.91 5.77 4.21
N GLU A 92 -19.29 5.77 5.40
CA GLU A 92 -17.88 5.40 5.57
C GLU A 92 -17.60 3.98 5.08
N GLU A 93 -18.39 3.01 5.54
CA GLU A 93 -18.22 1.61 5.13
C GLU A 93 -18.55 1.41 3.65
N LEU A 94 -19.54 2.12 3.10
CA LEU A 94 -19.83 2.12 1.67
C LEU A 94 -18.63 2.61 0.86
N TYR A 95 -18.05 3.75 1.25
CA TYR A 95 -16.86 4.29 0.60
C TYR A 95 -15.69 3.32 0.65
N LEU A 96 -15.36 2.80 1.84
CA LEU A 96 -14.24 1.88 2.04
C LEU A 96 -14.43 0.56 1.28
N THR A 97 -15.66 0.04 1.24
CA THR A 97 -15.98 -1.17 0.47
C THR A 97 -15.80 -0.93 -1.03
N GLY A 98 -16.35 0.17 -1.55
CA GLY A 98 -16.16 0.55 -2.95
C GLY A 98 -14.69 0.75 -3.30
N LEU A 99 -13.92 1.45 -2.46
CA LEU A 99 -12.49 1.66 -2.64
C LEU A 99 -11.71 0.34 -2.66
N HIS A 100 -12.01 -0.58 -1.74
CA HIS A 100 -11.41 -1.91 -1.69
C HIS A 100 -11.66 -2.69 -2.99
N LEU A 101 -12.92 -2.75 -3.44
CA LEU A 101 -13.28 -3.44 -4.67
C LEU A 101 -12.58 -2.84 -5.90
N GLU A 102 -12.41 -1.52 -5.93
CA GLU A 102 -11.70 -0.82 -7.00
C GLU A 102 -10.20 -1.13 -6.99
N GLN A 103 -9.55 -1.10 -5.83
CA GLN A 103 -8.13 -1.38 -5.66
C GLN A 103 -7.78 -2.81 -6.08
N TYR A 104 -8.61 -3.77 -5.72
CA TYR A 104 -8.42 -5.18 -6.06
C TYR A 104 -9.04 -5.58 -7.41
N ARG A 105 -9.64 -4.62 -8.14
CA ARG A 105 -10.29 -4.87 -9.45
C ARG A 105 -11.22 -6.06 -9.40
N HIS A 106 -12.12 -6.07 -8.41
CA HIS A 106 -13.00 -7.21 -8.17
C HIS A 106 -13.90 -7.47 -9.38
N ALA A 107 -13.93 -8.71 -9.87
CA ALA A 107 -14.63 -9.05 -11.11
C ALA A 107 -16.16 -9.11 -10.97
N THR A 108 -16.68 -9.37 -9.78
CA THR A 108 -18.11 -9.64 -9.54
C THR A 108 -18.86 -8.41 -9.02
N TYR A 109 -18.22 -7.59 -8.19
CA TYR A 109 -18.86 -6.44 -7.55
C TYR A 109 -18.37 -5.14 -8.18
N CYS A 110 -19.31 -4.24 -8.49
CA CYS A 110 -18.99 -2.95 -9.08
C CYS A 110 -18.80 -1.91 -7.96
N PRO A 111 -17.61 -1.27 -7.84
CA PRO A 111 -17.37 -0.28 -6.80
C PRO A 111 -18.33 0.91 -6.85
N THR A 112 -18.77 1.29 -8.04
CA THR A 112 -19.70 2.44 -8.19
C THR A 112 -21.07 2.21 -7.59
N ASP A 113 -21.50 0.98 -7.38
CA ASP A 113 -22.79 0.71 -6.75
C ASP A 113 -22.78 1.13 -5.29
N TYR A 114 -21.66 0.92 -4.61
CA TYR A 114 -21.41 1.38 -3.23
C TYR A 114 -21.34 2.90 -3.16
N TYR A 115 -20.61 3.54 -4.07
CA TYR A 115 -20.53 5.01 -4.11
C TYR A 115 -21.91 5.63 -4.40
N ARG A 116 -22.69 5.06 -5.33
CA ARG A 116 -24.06 5.54 -5.63
C ARG A 116 -24.98 5.42 -4.43
N GLU A 117 -24.92 4.30 -3.69
CA GLU A 117 -25.73 4.14 -2.49
C GLU A 117 -25.35 5.18 -1.41
N ALA A 118 -24.06 5.43 -1.21
CA ALA A 118 -23.61 6.50 -0.31
C ALA A 118 -24.14 7.88 -0.74
N LEU A 119 -24.08 8.19 -2.04
CA LEU A 119 -24.57 9.45 -2.61
C LEU A 119 -26.11 9.56 -2.61
N ARG A 120 -26.81 8.42 -2.63
CA ARG A 120 -28.28 8.40 -2.43
C ARG A 120 -28.66 8.82 -1.01
N ARG A 121 -27.85 8.47 -0.01
CA ARG A 121 -28.03 8.82 1.41
C ARG A 121 -27.58 10.23 1.72
N ASP A 122 -26.41 10.63 1.21
CA ASP A 122 -25.84 11.99 1.28
C ASP A 122 -25.22 12.36 -0.07
N ASN A 123 -25.93 13.12 -0.86
CA ASN A 123 -25.50 13.56 -2.19
C ASN A 123 -24.26 14.47 -2.14
N GLY A 124 -23.96 15.03 -0.99
CA GLY A 124 -22.78 15.86 -0.75
C GLY A 124 -21.58 15.10 -0.19
N ASP A 125 -21.63 13.77 -0.02
CA ASP A 125 -20.45 13.02 0.47
C ASP A 125 -19.24 13.27 -0.47
N ALA A 126 -18.23 13.97 0.06
CA ALA A 126 -17.11 14.45 -0.74
C ALA A 126 -16.25 13.31 -1.28
N ARG A 127 -16.06 12.23 -0.51
CA ARG A 127 -15.22 11.10 -0.91
C ARG A 127 -15.89 10.28 -2.00
N CYS A 128 -17.17 9.97 -1.84
CA CYS A 128 -17.93 9.23 -2.85
C CYS A 128 -18.12 10.03 -4.14
N ASN A 129 -18.33 11.34 -4.04
CA ASN A 129 -18.35 12.23 -5.22
C ASN A 129 -16.98 12.24 -5.91
N ASN A 130 -15.87 12.39 -5.19
CA ASN A 130 -14.53 12.34 -5.78
C ASN A 130 -14.26 10.97 -6.43
N ALA A 131 -14.59 9.87 -5.76
CA ALA A 131 -14.41 8.51 -6.29
C ALA A 131 -15.20 8.28 -7.58
N MET A 132 -16.46 8.73 -7.66
CA MET A 132 -17.27 8.69 -8.88
C MET A 132 -16.64 9.52 -9.99
N GLY A 133 -16.15 10.72 -9.67
CA GLY A 133 -15.43 11.57 -10.62
C GLY A 133 -14.19 10.90 -11.19
N VAL A 134 -13.37 10.31 -10.34
CA VAL A 134 -12.16 9.57 -10.75
C VAL A 134 -12.51 8.35 -11.63
N TRP A 135 -13.55 7.60 -11.25
CA TRP A 135 -14.03 6.48 -12.04
C TRP A 135 -14.42 6.90 -13.47
N LEU A 136 -15.15 8.01 -13.59
CA LEU A 136 -15.58 8.56 -14.88
C LEU A 136 -14.40 9.11 -15.71
N ILE A 137 -13.42 9.77 -15.07
CA ILE A 137 -12.18 10.20 -15.72
C ILE A 137 -11.45 9.02 -16.36
N ARG A 138 -11.30 7.91 -15.63
CA ARG A 138 -10.65 6.69 -16.13
C ARG A 138 -11.36 6.06 -17.33
N LYS A 139 -12.67 6.30 -17.45
CA LYS A 139 -13.46 5.89 -18.60
C LYS A 139 -13.43 6.90 -19.78
N GLY A 140 -12.80 8.05 -19.59
CA GLY A 140 -12.84 9.14 -20.57
C GLY A 140 -14.13 9.97 -20.57
N GLU A 141 -15.00 9.75 -19.58
CA GLU A 141 -16.30 10.42 -19.45
C GLU A 141 -16.18 11.74 -18.68
N PHE A 142 -15.29 12.63 -19.17
CA PHE A 142 -14.86 13.84 -18.46
C PHE A 142 -16.01 14.82 -18.16
N ALA A 143 -16.95 14.97 -19.09
CA ALA A 143 -18.12 15.84 -18.88
C ALA A 143 -19.04 15.34 -17.77
N GLN A 144 -19.16 14.02 -17.62
CA GLN A 144 -19.95 13.40 -16.55
C GLN A 144 -19.21 13.43 -15.21
N ALA A 145 -17.87 13.41 -15.21
CA ALA A 145 -17.05 13.50 -14.01
C ALA A 145 -17.15 14.89 -13.34
N GLU A 146 -17.25 15.96 -14.14
CA GLU A 146 -17.22 17.34 -13.66
C GLU A 146 -18.24 17.64 -12.55
N PRO A 147 -19.53 17.33 -12.66
CA PRO A 147 -20.50 17.63 -11.60
C PRO A 147 -20.20 16.92 -10.27
N TYR A 148 -19.76 15.68 -10.30
CA TYR A 148 -19.35 14.97 -9.10
C TYR A 148 -18.17 15.66 -8.40
N LEU A 149 -17.14 16.03 -9.15
CA LEU A 149 -15.96 16.70 -8.60
C LEU A 149 -16.28 18.08 -8.04
N ARG A 150 -17.18 18.81 -8.69
CA ARG A 150 -17.68 20.10 -8.17
C ARG A 150 -18.46 19.92 -6.87
N ASN A 151 -19.29 18.87 -6.74
CA ASN A 151 -20.00 18.54 -5.49
C ASN A 151 -19.02 18.19 -4.36
N ALA A 152 -17.98 17.41 -4.67
CA ALA A 152 -16.93 17.09 -3.69
C ALA A 152 -16.27 18.37 -3.17
N ILE A 153 -15.85 19.27 -4.07
CA ILE A 153 -15.22 20.54 -3.72
C ILE A 153 -16.17 21.43 -2.92
N ALA A 154 -17.44 21.54 -3.33
CA ALA A 154 -18.42 22.34 -2.61
C ALA A 154 -18.54 21.90 -1.15
N ARG A 155 -18.61 20.59 -0.87
CA ARG A 155 -18.65 20.05 0.48
C ARG A 155 -17.35 20.31 1.25
N LEU A 156 -16.19 20.12 0.61
CA LEU A 156 -14.89 20.33 1.25
C LEU A 156 -14.63 21.80 1.60
N THR A 157 -15.27 22.72 0.91
CA THR A 157 -15.09 24.16 1.11
C THR A 157 -16.25 24.86 1.82
N GLU A 158 -17.31 24.14 2.17
CA GLU A 158 -18.52 24.70 2.79
C GLU A 158 -18.23 25.43 4.12
N LYS A 159 -17.30 24.88 4.92
CA LYS A 159 -16.92 25.47 6.22
C LYS A 159 -15.41 25.67 6.25
N ASN A 160 -14.67 25.10 7.09
CA ASN A 160 -13.23 25.29 7.25
C ASN A 160 -12.45 24.47 6.20
N PRO A 161 -12.13 25.01 5.00
CA PRO A 161 -11.42 24.25 3.99
C PRO A 161 -10.04 23.84 4.48
N ASN A 162 -9.71 22.55 4.32
CA ASN A 162 -8.40 22.02 4.64
C ASN A 162 -7.47 22.22 3.41
N PRO A 163 -6.34 22.93 3.56
CA PRO A 163 -5.42 23.18 2.44
C PRO A 163 -4.77 21.91 1.88
N TYR A 164 -4.87 20.79 2.58
CA TYR A 164 -4.34 19.49 2.13
C TYR A 164 -5.35 18.64 1.36
N ASP A 165 -6.62 19.05 1.27
CA ASP A 165 -7.66 18.33 0.52
C ASP A 165 -7.64 18.70 -0.98
N GLY A 166 -6.48 18.55 -1.61
CA GLY A 166 -6.27 18.94 -3.00
C GLY A 166 -6.76 17.94 -4.05
N GLU A 167 -7.12 16.72 -3.69
CA GLU A 167 -7.38 15.65 -4.66
C GLU A 167 -8.57 15.95 -5.57
N ALA A 168 -9.70 16.40 -5.04
CA ALA A 168 -10.89 16.73 -5.84
C ALA A 168 -10.63 17.91 -6.79
N PHE A 169 -9.83 18.89 -6.38
CA PHE A 169 -9.41 20.01 -7.24
C PHE A 169 -8.52 19.55 -8.39
N TYR A 170 -7.55 18.69 -8.09
CA TYR A 170 -6.68 18.10 -9.11
C TYR A 170 -7.49 17.30 -10.14
N ASN A 171 -8.40 16.44 -9.68
CA ASN A 171 -9.25 15.64 -10.54
C ASN A 171 -10.20 16.49 -11.37
N LEU A 172 -10.76 17.57 -10.81
CA LEU A 172 -11.56 18.53 -11.58
C LEU A 172 -10.71 19.21 -12.68
N GLY A 173 -9.48 19.61 -12.34
CA GLY A 173 -8.55 20.18 -13.32
C GLY A 173 -8.27 19.21 -14.47
N LEU A 174 -8.09 17.92 -14.20
CA LEU A 174 -7.96 16.89 -15.24
C LEU A 174 -9.23 16.78 -16.10
N ALA A 175 -10.40 16.69 -15.46
CA ALA A 175 -11.68 16.60 -16.18
C ALA A 175 -11.92 17.79 -17.10
N LEU A 176 -11.60 19.00 -16.66
CA LEU A 176 -11.73 20.23 -17.47
C LEU A 176 -10.71 20.27 -18.60
N LYS A 177 -9.43 19.95 -18.30
CA LYS A 177 -8.36 19.91 -19.30
C LYS A 177 -8.73 19.01 -20.49
N PHE A 178 -9.23 17.82 -20.23
CA PHE A 178 -9.60 16.88 -21.30
C PHE A 178 -10.93 17.23 -22.00
N GLN A 179 -11.69 18.19 -21.49
CA GLN A 179 -12.82 18.80 -22.17
C GLN A 179 -12.41 20.04 -22.99
N GLY A 180 -11.16 20.46 -22.94
CA GLY A 180 -10.69 21.68 -23.60
C GLY A 180 -11.13 22.98 -22.89
N LYS A 181 -11.39 22.96 -21.59
CA LYS A 181 -11.82 24.08 -20.74
C LYS A 181 -10.66 24.61 -19.90
#